data_d9f4aa20f514d4d984423ad27030a11c
#
_entry.id   d9f4aa20f514d4d984423ad27030a11c
#
_cell.length_a   1.000
_cell.length_b   1.000
_cell.length_c   1.000
_cell.angle_alpha   90.00
_cell.angle_beta   90.00
_cell.angle_gamma   90.00
#
_symmetry.space_group_name_H-M   'P 1'
#
loop_
_entity.id
_entity.type
_entity.pdbx_description
1 polymer ?
#
loop_
_entity_poly.entity_id
_entity_poly.type
_entity_poly.pdbx_seq_one_letter_code
_entity_poly.pdbx_strand_id
1 'polypeptide(L)'
;MARSQSWNESETQCNGYHGHLAAVTSFQELSFVQNMCGDVANGCWVGGRDINSQAYLGWKWSDNTSEWNDSIIVRAPLHSGCTNLSCYAKTSNEWCTLVTNETTPLVAERCNGTHYFICMLDIEDKCYHMHCHMDYLIILAVVSGLILCTTLAVVIWLLVYKRSKRRRKSRKLSNPAATALVPPSWKVFTSEELRSITKNFSEGNRLLGDAKTGGTYSGLLPDGSRVAVKRLKRSSFQRKKEFYSEIGRVARLHHPNLVAVKGCCYDHGDRYIVYEFIANGPLDRWLHHIPRGGRSLDWAMRMKVATSLAQGIAFLHDKVKPQVVHRDIRASNVLLDEDFGAHLMGVGLSKFVPWEVMHERTVMAGGTYGYLAPEFVYRNELTTKSDVYSFGVLLLEIVSGRRPAQAVDSVGWQSIFEWATPLVQAHRYPELLDPLISSSSSTSSQIPEAGVIQKVVDLVYACTQHVPSMRPRMSHVVHQLQLAQPSILN
;
A
#
# COMPACT_ATOMS: atom_id res chain seq x y z
N MET A 1 22.54 1.16 33.15
CA MET A 1 22.79 2.35 32.33
C MET A 1 24.28 2.56 32.24
N ALA A 2 24.86 2.44 31.05
CA ALA A 2 26.27 2.68 30.81
C ALA A 2 26.56 4.16 31.11
N ARG A 3 27.72 4.44 31.71
CA ARG A 3 28.18 5.84 31.96
C ARG A 3 28.64 6.41 30.60
N SER A 4 28.47 7.71 30.38
CA SER A 4 29.03 8.40 29.22
C SER A 4 30.56 8.38 29.32
N GLN A 5 31.24 7.97 28.21
CA GLN A 5 32.68 7.75 28.11
C GLN A 5 33.23 8.30 26.81
N SER A 6 34.56 8.46 26.71
CA SER A 6 35.21 8.77 25.43
C SER A 6 35.10 7.59 24.47
N TRP A 7 35.28 7.84 23.17
CA TRP A 7 35.15 6.80 22.14
C TRP A 7 36.13 5.64 22.40
N ASN A 8 37.41 5.94 22.75
CA ASN A 8 38.42 4.93 23.01
C ASN A 8 38.09 4.06 24.25
N GLU A 9 37.57 4.66 25.31
CA GLU A 9 37.11 3.92 26.49
C GLU A 9 35.90 3.06 26.17
N SER A 10 34.97 3.56 25.36
CA SER A 10 33.79 2.84 24.90
C SER A 10 34.16 1.64 24.05
N GLU A 11 35.10 1.79 23.10
CA GLU A 11 35.61 0.65 22.29
C GLU A 11 36.33 -0.38 23.17
N THR A 12 37.15 0.08 24.11
CA THR A 12 37.82 -0.82 25.07
C THR A 12 36.80 -1.63 25.90
N GLN A 13 35.71 -0.99 26.28
CA GLN A 13 34.64 -1.65 27.04
C GLN A 13 33.87 -2.66 26.17
N CYS A 14 33.57 -2.33 24.91
CA CYS A 14 32.95 -3.27 23.98
C CYS A 14 33.87 -4.49 23.72
N ASN A 15 35.18 -4.27 23.57
CA ASN A 15 36.16 -5.35 23.43
C ASN A 15 36.20 -6.25 24.66
N GLY A 16 36.00 -5.71 25.86
CA GLY A 16 35.85 -6.48 27.10
C GLY A 16 34.65 -7.43 27.12
N TYR A 17 33.65 -7.16 26.27
CA TYR A 17 32.48 -8.02 26.04
C TYR A 17 32.60 -8.91 24.80
N HIS A 18 33.79 -9.03 24.20
CA HIS A 18 34.04 -9.75 22.94
C HIS A 18 33.24 -9.17 21.75
N GLY A 19 33.29 -7.86 21.59
CA GLY A 19 32.68 -7.16 20.49
C GLY A 19 33.34 -5.82 20.23
N HIS A 20 32.75 -5.01 19.38
CA HIS A 20 33.21 -3.68 18.98
C HIS A 20 32.08 -2.68 19.08
N LEU A 21 32.38 -1.37 19.02
CA LEU A 21 31.36 -0.36 18.78
C LEU A 21 30.61 -0.65 17.47
N ALA A 22 29.30 -0.44 17.46
CA ALA A 22 28.45 -0.84 16.35
C ALA A 22 28.89 -0.22 15.02
N ALA A 23 29.12 -1.06 13.99
CA ALA A 23 29.29 -0.64 12.63
C ALA A 23 27.91 -0.36 11.98
N VAL A 24 27.84 0.64 11.10
CA VAL A 24 26.61 1.03 10.42
C VAL A 24 26.87 1.04 8.91
N THR A 25 26.51 -0.05 8.24
CA THR A 25 26.80 -0.27 6.83
C THR A 25 25.60 -0.02 5.91
N SER A 26 24.40 0.12 6.49
CA SER A 26 23.15 0.33 5.76
C SER A 26 22.23 1.34 6.46
N PHE A 27 21.31 1.95 5.70
CA PHE A 27 20.27 2.82 6.27
C PHE A 27 19.32 2.10 7.24
N GLN A 28 19.15 0.78 7.10
CA GLN A 28 18.33 -0.01 8.02
C GLN A 28 19.03 -0.16 9.37
N GLU A 29 20.32 -0.44 9.37
CA GLU A 29 21.14 -0.51 10.58
C GLU A 29 21.23 0.86 11.25
N LEU A 30 21.37 1.94 10.47
CA LEU A 30 21.36 3.29 11.00
C LEU A 30 20.07 3.61 11.76
N SER A 31 18.92 3.29 11.17
CA SER A 31 17.62 3.47 11.82
C SER A 31 17.47 2.63 13.09
N PHE A 32 18.01 1.42 13.08
CA PHE A 32 18.00 0.53 14.26
C PHE A 32 18.87 1.09 15.39
N VAL A 33 20.10 1.52 15.06
CA VAL A 33 21.04 2.11 16.03
C VAL A 33 20.51 3.44 16.59
N GLN A 34 19.85 4.27 15.76
CA GLN A 34 19.16 5.48 16.23
C GLN A 34 18.06 5.16 17.25
N ASN A 35 17.23 4.16 16.96
CA ASN A 35 16.18 3.73 17.89
C ASN A 35 16.74 3.20 19.21
N MET A 36 17.90 2.53 19.17
CA MET A 36 18.57 2.05 20.37
C MET A 36 19.19 3.19 21.19
N CYS A 37 19.71 4.24 20.54
CA CYS A 37 20.22 5.43 21.21
C CYS A 37 19.08 6.22 21.91
N GLY A 38 17.87 6.19 21.36
CA GLY A 38 16.69 6.84 21.94
C GLY A 38 16.82 8.36 22.00
N ASP A 39 16.12 8.97 22.97
CA ASP A 39 16.09 10.43 23.18
C ASP A 39 17.28 10.95 24.00
N VAL A 40 18.46 10.33 23.86
CA VAL A 40 19.68 10.81 24.54
C VAL A 40 20.10 12.13 23.91
N ALA A 41 20.00 13.21 24.65
CA ALA A 41 20.21 14.59 24.19
C ALA A 41 21.56 14.84 23.51
N ASN A 42 22.58 14.01 23.79
CA ASN A 42 23.95 14.16 23.30
C ASN A 42 24.41 13.06 22.33
N GLY A 43 23.49 12.20 21.85
CA GLY A 43 23.82 11.10 20.94
C GLY A 43 24.63 9.95 21.54
N CYS A 44 24.95 8.93 20.70
CA CYS A 44 25.68 7.73 21.11
C CYS A 44 26.85 7.43 20.19
N TRP A 45 28.01 7.05 20.75
CA TRP A 45 29.17 6.59 19.98
C TRP A 45 28.86 5.31 19.20
N VAL A 46 29.32 5.30 17.96
CA VAL A 46 29.41 4.12 17.08
C VAL A 46 30.84 3.96 16.55
N GLY A 47 31.13 2.84 15.90
CA GLY A 47 32.49 2.39 15.64
C GLY A 47 33.30 3.11 14.55
N GLY A 48 32.76 4.13 13.91
CA GLY A 48 33.48 4.85 12.87
C GLY A 48 34.60 5.75 13.43
N ARG A 49 35.80 5.67 12.82
CA ARG A 49 36.96 6.50 13.17
C ARG A 49 37.71 6.89 11.92
N ASP A 50 38.17 8.14 11.87
CA ASP A 50 39.05 8.64 10.81
C ASP A 50 40.52 8.29 11.15
N ILE A 51 41.14 7.49 10.28
CA ILE A 51 42.53 7.00 10.43
C ILE A 51 43.54 7.93 9.77
N ASN A 52 43.12 8.75 8.80
CA ASN A 52 44.00 9.66 8.05
C ASN A 52 43.61 11.11 8.25
N SER A 53 44.33 11.83 9.06
CA SER A 53 44.16 13.27 9.34
C SER A 53 44.34 14.20 8.12
N GLN A 54 44.46 13.69 6.90
CA GLN A 54 44.74 14.51 5.71
C GLN A 54 43.69 14.55 4.61
N ALA A 55 42.67 13.71 4.62
CA ALA A 55 41.54 13.84 3.69
C ALA A 55 40.43 12.87 4.07
N TYR A 56 39.19 13.23 3.87
CA TYR A 56 37.94 12.50 4.06
C TYR A 56 37.85 11.05 3.52
N LEU A 57 38.94 10.42 3.17
CA LEU A 57 39.05 9.08 2.56
C LEU A 57 39.56 7.99 3.51
N GLY A 58 39.62 8.27 4.82
CA GLY A 58 40.24 7.35 5.79
C GLY A 58 39.32 6.78 6.84
N TRP A 59 38.00 6.91 6.72
CA TRP A 59 37.06 6.37 7.69
C TRP A 59 37.04 4.84 7.68
N LYS A 60 37.12 4.22 8.86
CA LYS A 60 36.96 2.78 9.07
C LYS A 60 36.14 2.49 10.29
N TRP A 61 35.50 1.34 10.27
CA TRP A 61 34.81 0.78 11.45
C TRP A 61 35.83 0.13 12.39
N SER A 62 35.55 0.15 13.70
CA SER A 62 36.43 -0.39 14.74
C SER A 62 36.59 -1.91 14.67
N ASP A 63 35.62 -2.62 14.09
CA ASP A 63 35.66 -4.06 13.88
C ASP A 63 36.65 -4.51 12.80
N ASN A 64 37.17 -3.61 11.98
CA ASN A 64 38.06 -3.84 10.83
C ASN A 64 37.54 -4.80 9.75
N THR A 65 36.31 -5.29 9.87
CA THR A 65 35.70 -6.29 8.97
C THR A 65 34.58 -5.69 8.13
N SER A 66 33.84 -4.73 8.69
CA SER A 66 32.73 -4.07 8.01
C SER A 66 33.24 -3.04 6.98
N GLU A 67 32.68 -3.05 5.77
CA GLU A 67 33.01 -2.08 4.74
C GLU A 67 32.39 -0.71 5.05
N TRP A 68 33.18 0.36 4.86
CA TRP A 68 32.66 1.72 4.98
C TRP A 68 31.78 2.06 3.77
N ASN A 69 30.57 2.57 4.03
CA ASN A 69 29.65 2.94 2.97
C ASN A 69 29.58 4.48 2.82
N ASP A 70 30.18 5.00 1.76
CA ASP A 70 30.24 6.45 1.47
C ASP A 70 28.87 7.10 1.23
N SER A 71 27.82 6.31 1.00
CA SER A 71 26.44 6.82 0.90
C SER A 71 25.81 7.21 2.24
N ILE A 72 26.42 6.79 3.35
CA ILE A 72 26.06 7.21 4.71
C ILE A 72 26.83 8.48 5.03
N ILE A 73 26.18 9.63 4.90
CA ILE A 73 26.81 10.96 5.04
C ILE A 73 27.12 11.23 6.51
N VAL A 74 28.41 11.30 6.83
CA VAL A 74 28.90 11.85 8.10
C VAL A 74 29.10 13.35 7.92
N ARG A 75 28.34 14.16 8.65
CA ARG A 75 28.56 15.63 8.67
C ARG A 75 29.44 16.01 9.86
N ALA A 76 30.51 16.73 9.57
CA ALA A 76 31.26 17.38 10.63
C ALA A 76 30.49 18.59 11.18
N PRO A 77 30.52 18.85 12.50
CA PRO A 77 29.89 20.02 13.08
C PRO A 77 30.53 21.29 12.51
N LEU A 78 29.70 22.20 11.99
CA LEU A 78 30.10 23.53 11.56
C LEU A 78 30.57 24.34 12.80
N HIS A 79 31.87 24.40 13.04
CA HIS A 79 32.38 25.40 13.97
C HIS A 79 32.15 26.81 13.39
N SER A 80 31.57 27.69 14.19
CA SER A 80 31.36 29.10 13.88
C SER A 80 32.65 29.74 13.39
N GLY A 81 32.76 29.95 12.06
CA GLY A 81 33.89 30.60 11.42
C GLY A 81 34.54 29.88 10.25
N CYS A 82 34.21 28.60 9.98
CA CYS A 82 34.71 27.86 8.82
C CYS A 82 33.65 27.70 7.73
N THR A 83 33.85 28.34 6.60
CA THR A 83 32.95 28.24 5.42
C THR A 83 33.42 27.24 4.38
N ASN A 84 34.61 26.62 4.54
CA ASN A 84 35.20 25.71 3.56
C ASN A 84 35.88 24.48 4.21
N LEU A 85 35.82 23.35 3.51
CA LEU A 85 36.44 22.05 3.87
C LEU A 85 37.94 22.11 4.21
N SER A 86 38.67 23.11 3.74
CA SER A 86 40.09 23.28 4.00
C SER A 86 40.46 23.69 5.44
N CYS A 87 39.50 24.08 6.26
CA CYS A 87 39.72 24.39 7.68
C CYS A 87 40.01 23.16 8.56
N TYR A 88 39.57 21.97 8.14
CA TYR A 88 39.72 20.75 8.91
C TYR A 88 41.11 20.13 8.87
N ALA A 89 41.92 20.46 7.92
CA ALA A 89 43.23 19.84 7.66
C ALA A 89 44.35 20.29 8.64
N LYS A 90 44.09 21.15 9.62
CA LYS A 90 45.14 21.76 10.46
C LYS A 90 45.11 21.38 11.94
N THR A 91 44.15 20.55 12.40
CA THR A 91 44.11 20.14 13.81
C THR A 91 44.42 18.66 13.91
N SER A 92 45.45 18.31 14.70
CA SER A 92 45.90 16.92 15.00
C SER A 92 44.91 16.15 15.89
N ASN A 93 43.63 16.29 15.67
CA ASN A 93 42.58 15.67 16.49
C ASN A 93 41.92 14.54 15.73
N GLU A 94 41.85 13.38 16.36
CA GLU A 94 41.11 12.21 15.86
C GLU A 94 39.59 12.48 15.90
N TRP A 95 38.90 12.10 14.82
CA TRP A 95 37.46 12.21 14.68
C TRP A 95 36.79 10.84 14.76
N CYS A 96 35.69 10.76 15.48
CA CYS A 96 34.89 9.56 15.70
C CYS A 96 33.42 9.81 15.34
N THR A 97 32.67 8.75 15.06
CA THR A 97 31.26 8.89 14.68
C THR A 97 30.30 8.79 15.85
N LEU A 98 29.34 9.70 15.85
CA LEU A 98 28.25 9.81 16.80
C LEU A 98 26.92 9.66 16.04
N VAL A 99 26.00 8.86 16.55
CA VAL A 99 24.61 8.77 16.09
C VAL A 99 23.75 9.74 16.90
N THR A 100 22.99 10.60 16.20
CA THR A 100 22.08 11.56 16.81
C THR A 100 20.65 11.34 16.30
N ASN A 101 19.68 11.93 16.97
CA ASN A 101 18.25 11.85 16.59
C ASN A 101 17.84 12.98 15.62
N GLU A 102 18.79 13.72 15.07
CA GLU A 102 18.56 14.85 14.16
C GLU A 102 18.38 14.40 12.69
N THR A 103 18.08 15.34 11.82
CA THR A 103 17.93 15.12 10.36
C THR A 103 19.19 14.60 9.67
N THR A 104 20.35 14.74 10.32
CA THR A 104 21.63 14.16 9.89
C THR A 104 22.10 13.19 10.97
N PRO A 105 21.77 11.92 10.86
CA PRO A 105 21.88 10.96 11.95
C PRO A 105 23.29 10.55 12.34
N LEU A 106 24.28 10.69 11.43
CA LEU A 106 25.69 10.40 11.66
C LEU A 106 26.50 11.70 11.64
N VAL A 107 27.15 12.01 12.75
CA VAL A 107 27.95 13.23 12.93
C VAL A 107 29.36 12.85 13.34
N ALA A 108 30.36 13.56 12.80
CA ALA A 108 31.74 13.44 13.25
C ALA A 108 31.96 14.35 14.46
N GLU A 109 32.49 13.79 15.56
CA GLU A 109 32.86 14.54 16.75
C GLU A 109 34.25 14.13 17.23
N ARG A 110 34.86 14.94 18.12
CA ARG A 110 36.18 14.61 18.68
C ARG A 110 36.11 13.37 19.55
N CYS A 111 36.99 12.41 19.35
CA CYS A 111 36.97 11.12 20.05
C CYS A 111 37.11 11.22 21.58
N ASN A 112 37.53 12.37 22.12
CA ASN A 112 37.64 12.64 23.56
C ASN A 112 36.34 13.17 24.19
N GLY A 113 35.29 13.45 23.41
CA GLY A 113 33.95 13.77 23.91
C GLY A 113 33.39 12.60 24.74
N THR A 114 32.45 12.89 25.65
CA THR A 114 31.83 11.85 26.50
C THR A 114 30.39 11.64 26.11
N HIS A 115 30.09 10.45 25.57
CA HIS A 115 28.75 10.04 25.13
C HIS A 115 28.42 8.64 25.57
N TYR A 116 27.16 8.28 25.51
CA TYR A 116 26.75 6.88 25.59
C TYR A 116 27.27 6.12 24.36
N PHE A 117 27.24 4.79 24.39
CA PHE A 117 27.80 4.00 23.28
C PHE A 117 26.98 2.74 23.04
N ILE A 118 27.08 2.21 21.85
CA ILE A 118 26.38 1.00 21.39
C ILE A 118 27.43 -0.01 20.94
N CYS A 119 27.48 -1.18 21.61
CA CYS A 119 28.33 -2.29 21.24
C CYS A 119 27.57 -3.25 20.30
N MET A 120 28.30 -3.79 19.32
CA MET A 120 27.94 -4.97 18.57
C MET A 120 28.81 -6.13 19.09
N LEU A 121 28.17 -7.21 19.56
CA LEU A 121 28.87 -8.36 20.10
C LEU A 121 29.03 -9.43 19.03
N ASP A 122 30.24 -9.96 18.86
CA ASP A 122 30.49 -11.10 18.02
C ASP A 122 30.02 -12.37 18.74
N ILE A 123 28.94 -12.94 18.26
CA ILE A 123 28.45 -14.23 18.74
C ILE A 123 29.30 -15.32 18.07
N GLU A 124 30.53 -15.48 18.51
CA GLU A 124 31.29 -16.70 18.21
C GLU A 124 30.74 -17.85 19.06
N ASP A 125 30.16 -18.84 18.38
CA ASP A 125 29.82 -20.13 18.96
C ASP A 125 31.10 -20.87 19.44
N LYS A 126 31.56 -20.59 20.65
CA LYS A 126 32.53 -21.42 21.32
C LYS A 126 31.85 -22.58 22.05
N CYS A 127 31.48 -23.61 21.29
CA CYS A 127 31.26 -24.94 21.87
C CYS A 127 32.58 -25.45 22.44
N TYR A 128 32.71 -25.48 23.75
CA TYR A 128 33.87 -26.08 24.45
C TYR A 128 33.84 -27.60 24.35
N HIS A 129 34.92 -28.15 23.82
CA HIS A 129 35.13 -29.57 23.48
C HIS A 129 34.89 -30.56 24.62
N MET A 130 34.32 -31.73 24.27
CA MET A 130 34.64 -33.08 24.71
C MET A 130 33.68 -33.85 25.63
N HIS A 131 32.39 -33.53 25.74
CA HIS A 131 31.41 -34.53 26.22
C HIS A 131 30.07 -34.53 25.41
N CYS A 132 29.90 -33.63 24.48
CA CYS A 132 28.64 -33.47 23.73
C CYS A 132 28.41 -34.42 22.53
N HIS A 133 29.38 -35.23 22.14
CA HIS A 133 29.23 -36.01 20.88
C HIS A 133 28.18 -37.12 20.97
N MET A 134 28.05 -37.78 22.12
CA MET A 134 27.07 -38.88 22.30
C MET A 134 25.68 -38.31 22.59
N ASP A 135 25.57 -37.30 23.44
CA ASP A 135 24.29 -36.67 23.75
C ASP A 135 23.71 -35.89 22.55
N TYR A 136 24.58 -35.25 21.77
CA TYR A 136 24.18 -34.57 20.54
C TYR A 136 23.65 -35.54 19.46
N LEU A 137 24.28 -36.69 19.29
CA LEU A 137 23.83 -37.75 18.37
C LEU A 137 22.48 -38.35 18.82
N ILE A 138 22.28 -38.54 20.12
CA ILE A 138 21.03 -39.02 20.68
C ILE A 138 19.91 -37.96 20.47
N ILE A 139 20.18 -36.69 20.76
CA ILE A 139 19.23 -35.59 20.52
C ILE A 139 18.87 -35.46 19.03
N LEU A 140 19.89 -35.54 18.14
CA LEU A 140 19.66 -35.54 16.68
C LEU A 140 18.80 -36.72 16.23
N ALA A 141 19.07 -37.94 16.76
CA ALA A 141 18.28 -39.12 16.44
C ALA A 141 16.84 -39.02 16.93
N VAL A 142 16.62 -38.49 18.14
CA VAL A 142 15.28 -38.25 18.69
C VAL A 142 14.54 -37.16 17.89
N VAL A 143 15.19 -36.04 17.61
CA VAL A 143 14.59 -34.95 16.84
C VAL A 143 14.28 -35.38 15.40
N SER A 144 15.21 -36.12 14.75
CA SER A 144 14.94 -36.63 13.39
C SER A 144 13.81 -37.68 13.39
N GLY A 145 13.73 -38.52 14.41
CA GLY A 145 12.62 -39.46 14.61
C GLY A 145 11.27 -38.75 14.80
N LEU A 146 11.22 -37.71 15.61
CA LEU A 146 10.02 -36.87 15.81
C LEU A 146 9.61 -36.16 14.52
N ILE A 147 10.56 -35.62 13.77
CA ILE A 147 10.27 -34.97 12.47
C ILE A 147 9.73 -36.02 11.49
N LEU A 148 10.32 -37.20 11.43
CA LEU A 148 9.84 -38.29 10.57
C LEU A 148 8.41 -38.73 10.95
N CYS A 149 8.14 -38.90 12.24
CA CYS A 149 6.82 -39.28 12.73
C CYS A 149 5.77 -38.18 12.44
N THR A 150 6.11 -36.91 12.64
CA THR A 150 5.20 -35.80 12.35
C THR A 150 4.93 -35.64 10.85
N THR A 151 5.96 -35.81 10.00
CA THR A 151 5.81 -35.78 8.55
C THR A 151 4.94 -36.94 8.05
N LEU A 152 5.16 -38.16 8.56
CA LEU A 152 4.31 -39.31 8.25
C LEU A 152 2.87 -39.13 8.71
N ALA A 153 2.65 -38.60 9.91
CA ALA A 153 1.30 -38.29 10.42
C ALA A 153 0.60 -37.25 9.53
N VAL A 154 1.30 -36.20 9.10
CA VAL A 154 0.78 -35.19 8.18
C VAL A 154 0.46 -35.79 6.81
N VAL A 155 1.32 -36.63 6.28
CA VAL A 155 1.09 -37.34 4.99
C VAL A 155 -0.13 -38.25 5.09
N ILE A 156 -0.23 -39.06 6.15
CA ILE A 156 -1.39 -39.92 6.39
C ILE A 156 -2.66 -39.09 6.54
N TRP A 157 -2.62 -38.00 7.31
CA TRP A 157 -3.75 -37.10 7.46
C TRP A 157 -4.17 -36.49 6.13
N LEU A 158 -3.22 -36.03 5.30
CA LEU A 158 -3.49 -35.51 3.96
C LEU A 158 -4.08 -36.56 3.03
N LEU A 159 -3.62 -37.83 3.11
CA LEU A 159 -4.16 -38.93 2.32
C LEU A 159 -5.61 -39.29 2.77
N VAL A 160 -5.84 -39.36 4.08
CA VAL A 160 -7.17 -39.57 4.66
C VAL A 160 -8.10 -38.38 4.32
N TYR A 161 -7.61 -37.15 4.43
CA TYR A 161 -8.36 -35.96 4.04
C TYR A 161 -8.71 -35.96 2.54
N LYS A 162 -7.75 -36.28 1.67
CA LYS A 162 -7.98 -36.45 0.22
C LYS A 162 -9.00 -37.57 -0.08
N ARG A 163 -8.89 -38.71 0.62
CA ARG A 163 -9.83 -39.81 0.49
C ARG A 163 -11.23 -39.47 0.99
N SER A 164 -11.32 -38.77 2.11
CA SER A 164 -12.59 -38.26 2.66
C SER A 164 -13.23 -37.23 1.72
N LYS A 165 -12.43 -36.32 1.16
CA LYS A 165 -12.91 -35.33 0.16
C LYS A 165 -13.37 -35.99 -1.13
N ARG A 166 -12.69 -37.07 -1.60
CA ARG A 166 -13.13 -37.88 -2.74
C ARG A 166 -14.42 -38.66 -2.43
N ARG A 167 -14.56 -39.24 -1.23
CA ARG A 167 -15.79 -39.95 -0.79
C ARG A 167 -16.99 -38.98 -0.62
N ARG A 168 -16.75 -37.76 -0.12
CA ARG A 168 -17.78 -36.71 -0.06
C ARG A 168 -18.23 -36.25 -1.46
N LYS A 169 -17.30 -36.21 -2.43
CA LYS A 169 -17.62 -35.87 -3.84
C LYS A 169 -18.42 -37.00 -4.52
N SER A 170 -18.11 -38.29 -4.22
CA SER A 170 -18.83 -39.45 -4.75
C SER A 170 -20.22 -39.59 -4.12
N ARG A 171 -20.40 -39.28 -2.82
CA ARG A 171 -21.72 -39.32 -2.16
C ARG A 171 -22.64 -38.16 -2.57
N LYS A 172 -22.14 -37.08 -3.10
CA LYS A 172 -22.97 -35.99 -3.68
C LYS A 172 -23.45 -36.29 -5.09
N LEU A 173 -23.00 -37.37 -5.71
CA LEU A 173 -23.41 -37.74 -7.08
C LEU A 173 -24.55 -38.76 -7.10
N SER A 174 -25.08 -39.19 -5.95
CA SER A 174 -26.12 -40.22 -5.87
C SER A 174 -27.47 -39.76 -5.26
N ASN A 175 -27.79 -38.47 -5.38
CA ASN A 175 -29.15 -38.01 -5.08
C ASN A 175 -29.63 -37.05 -6.18
N PRO A 176 -30.37 -37.51 -7.21
CA PRO A 176 -30.88 -36.69 -8.28
C PRO A 176 -32.29 -36.12 -8.01
N ALA A 177 -32.61 -35.73 -6.80
CA ALA A 177 -33.86 -35.05 -6.57
C ALA A 177 -33.73 -34.03 -5.45
N ALA A 178 -33.74 -32.77 -5.83
CA ALA A 178 -33.79 -31.58 -5.02
C ALA A 178 -32.47 -30.79 -4.88
N THR A 179 -32.04 -30.14 -5.94
CA THR A 179 -31.57 -28.77 -5.88
C THR A 179 -31.56 -28.25 -7.32
N ALA A 180 -32.44 -27.33 -7.65
CA ALA A 180 -32.33 -26.51 -8.84
C ALA A 180 -30.94 -25.92 -8.81
N LEU A 181 -30.04 -26.40 -9.66
CA LEU A 181 -28.69 -25.89 -9.86
C LEU A 181 -28.83 -24.45 -10.34
N VAL A 182 -28.64 -23.50 -9.45
CA VAL A 182 -28.25 -22.16 -9.85
C VAL A 182 -26.96 -22.35 -10.67
N PRO A 183 -26.93 -22.05 -11.98
CA PRO A 183 -25.74 -22.18 -12.78
C PRO A 183 -24.62 -21.38 -12.13
N PRO A 184 -23.36 -21.83 -12.22
CA PRO A 184 -22.25 -21.06 -11.67
C PRO A 184 -22.33 -19.64 -12.23
N SER A 185 -22.38 -18.67 -11.36
CA SER A 185 -22.58 -17.25 -11.71
C SER A 185 -21.52 -16.67 -12.64
N TRP A 186 -20.54 -17.47 -13.06
CA TRP A 186 -19.45 -17.05 -13.94
C TRP A 186 -19.04 -18.15 -14.93
N LYS A 187 -18.51 -17.74 -16.12
CA LYS A 187 -18.12 -18.60 -17.24
C LYS A 187 -16.64 -18.47 -17.57
N VAL A 188 -16.01 -19.55 -17.99
CA VAL A 188 -14.69 -19.51 -18.66
C VAL A 188 -14.95 -19.32 -20.16
N PHE A 189 -14.50 -18.19 -20.70
CA PHE A 189 -14.61 -17.84 -22.11
C PHE A 189 -13.39 -18.32 -22.90
N THR A 190 -13.55 -18.52 -24.22
CA THR A 190 -12.43 -18.67 -25.14
C THR A 190 -11.96 -17.29 -25.65
N SER A 191 -10.73 -17.21 -26.15
CA SER A 191 -10.23 -15.95 -26.75
C SER A 191 -10.98 -15.57 -28.02
N GLU A 192 -11.45 -16.57 -28.80
CA GLU A 192 -12.26 -16.36 -29.99
C GLU A 192 -13.63 -15.76 -29.65
N GLU A 193 -14.32 -16.32 -28.61
CA GLU A 193 -15.56 -15.73 -28.10
C GLU A 193 -15.36 -14.25 -27.71
N LEU A 194 -14.28 -13.94 -26.96
CA LEU A 194 -14.01 -12.56 -26.52
C LEU A 194 -13.67 -11.63 -27.69
N ARG A 195 -12.94 -12.12 -28.71
CA ARG A 195 -12.67 -11.35 -29.93
C ARG A 195 -13.96 -11.08 -30.71
N SER A 196 -14.82 -12.08 -30.84
CA SER A 196 -16.09 -11.96 -31.55
C SER A 196 -16.98 -10.90 -30.90
N ILE A 197 -17.25 -11.00 -29.57
CA ILE A 197 -18.16 -10.09 -28.88
C ILE A 197 -17.63 -8.66 -28.76
N THR A 198 -16.31 -8.45 -28.82
CA THR A 198 -15.66 -7.12 -28.73
C THR A 198 -15.29 -6.54 -30.11
N LYS A 199 -15.66 -7.21 -31.20
CA LYS A 199 -15.26 -6.87 -32.60
C LYS A 199 -13.72 -6.74 -32.67
N ASN A 200 -13.04 -7.81 -32.26
CA ASN A 200 -11.57 -7.91 -32.19
C ASN A 200 -10.90 -6.79 -31.38
N PHE A 201 -11.50 -6.43 -30.24
CA PHE A 201 -11.01 -5.35 -29.37
C PHE A 201 -10.83 -4.04 -30.12
N SER A 202 -11.78 -3.69 -30.98
CA SER A 202 -11.74 -2.47 -31.80
C SER A 202 -11.75 -1.22 -30.91
N GLU A 203 -11.06 -0.16 -31.36
CA GLU A 203 -11.03 1.13 -30.65
C GLU A 203 -12.42 1.74 -30.48
N GLY A 204 -13.35 1.53 -31.41
CA GLY A 204 -14.75 1.97 -31.28
C GLY A 204 -15.52 1.32 -30.12
N ASN A 205 -15.07 0.15 -29.65
CA ASN A 205 -15.64 -0.53 -28.49
C ASN A 205 -14.84 -0.30 -27.19
N ARG A 206 -13.81 0.53 -27.23
CA ARG A 206 -12.97 0.82 -26.08
C ARG A 206 -13.71 1.73 -25.09
N LEU A 207 -13.96 1.21 -23.89
CA LEU A 207 -14.62 1.92 -22.79
C LEU A 207 -13.63 2.70 -21.94
N LEU A 208 -12.53 2.04 -21.59
CA LEU A 208 -11.47 2.57 -20.74
C LEU A 208 -10.12 2.15 -21.31
N GLY A 209 -9.18 3.05 -21.36
CA GLY A 209 -7.84 2.78 -21.81
C GLY A 209 -6.81 3.16 -20.78
N ASP A 210 -6.03 2.19 -20.32
CA ASP A 210 -4.80 2.45 -19.62
C ASP A 210 -3.67 1.72 -20.35
N ALA A 211 -2.73 2.49 -20.90
CA ALA A 211 -1.58 1.94 -21.63
C ALA A 211 -0.73 1.01 -20.75
N LYS A 212 -0.80 1.14 -19.44
CA LYS A 212 0.03 0.38 -18.48
C LYS A 212 -0.62 -0.93 -18.03
N THR A 213 -1.97 -1.01 -17.90
CA THR A 213 -2.66 -2.23 -17.42
C THR A 213 -3.49 -2.95 -18.47
N GLY A 214 -3.68 -2.37 -19.62
CA GLY A 214 -4.50 -2.88 -20.70
C GLY A 214 -5.84 -2.15 -20.87
N GLY A 215 -6.54 -2.42 -21.94
CA GLY A 215 -7.82 -1.80 -22.30
C GLY A 215 -9.02 -2.55 -21.74
N THR A 216 -10.12 -1.83 -21.55
CA THR A 216 -11.45 -2.39 -21.29
C THR A 216 -12.35 -2.09 -22.47
N TYR A 217 -13.03 -3.11 -22.97
CA TYR A 217 -13.81 -3.04 -24.19
C TYR A 217 -15.26 -3.46 -23.95
N SER A 218 -16.20 -2.80 -24.60
CA SER A 218 -17.60 -3.21 -24.61
C SER A 218 -17.74 -4.48 -25.46
N GLY A 219 -18.52 -5.44 -24.99
CA GLY A 219 -18.87 -6.65 -25.69
C GLY A 219 -20.39 -6.89 -25.64
N LEU A 220 -20.91 -7.57 -26.65
CA LEU A 220 -22.31 -7.99 -26.69
C LEU A 220 -22.35 -9.52 -26.71
N LEU A 221 -22.91 -10.13 -25.70
CA LEU A 221 -23.07 -11.58 -25.62
C LEU A 221 -24.18 -12.06 -26.53
N PRO A 222 -24.20 -13.36 -26.92
CA PRO A 222 -25.25 -13.93 -27.79
C PRO A 222 -26.66 -13.79 -27.23
N ASP A 223 -26.82 -13.69 -25.92
CA ASP A 223 -28.10 -13.46 -25.22
C ASP A 223 -28.57 -12.00 -25.26
N GLY A 224 -27.83 -11.10 -25.92
CA GLY A 224 -28.11 -9.67 -25.99
C GLY A 224 -27.60 -8.87 -24.81
N SER A 225 -27.02 -9.50 -23.76
CA SER A 225 -26.51 -8.77 -22.61
C SER A 225 -25.16 -8.09 -22.93
N ARG A 226 -25.01 -6.84 -22.45
CA ARG A 226 -23.74 -6.10 -22.57
C ARG A 226 -22.78 -6.48 -21.46
N VAL A 227 -21.51 -6.57 -21.80
CA VAL A 227 -20.42 -6.87 -20.87
C VAL A 227 -19.24 -5.92 -21.09
N ALA A 228 -18.41 -5.77 -20.06
CA ALA A 228 -17.13 -5.08 -20.17
C ALA A 228 -15.99 -6.11 -20.07
N VAL A 229 -15.17 -6.20 -21.12
CA VAL A 229 -14.05 -7.14 -21.21
C VAL A 229 -12.75 -6.39 -20.95
N LYS A 230 -12.12 -6.65 -19.82
CA LYS A 230 -10.80 -6.09 -19.46
C LYS A 230 -9.69 -7.03 -19.93
N ARG A 231 -8.86 -6.55 -20.85
CA ARG A 231 -7.63 -7.22 -21.26
C ARG A 231 -6.49 -6.77 -20.37
N LEU A 232 -5.84 -7.69 -19.66
CA LEU A 232 -4.67 -7.38 -18.83
C LEU A 232 -3.40 -7.50 -19.65
N LYS A 233 -2.42 -6.61 -19.44
CA LYS A 233 -1.09 -6.75 -20.04
C LYS A 233 -0.47 -8.10 -19.67
N ARG A 234 0.32 -8.65 -20.59
CA ARG A 234 1.10 -9.86 -20.34
C ARG A 234 2.06 -9.62 -19.18
N SER A 235 2.08 -10.58 -18.26
CA SER A 235 3.04 -10.63 -17.14
C SER A 235 3.57 -12.04 -17.05
N SER A 236 4.90 -12.19 -16.92
CA SER A 236 5.58 -13.47 -16.84
C SER A 236 5.31 -14.25 -15.55
N PHE A 237 4.69 -13.61 -14.55
CA PHE A 237 4.72 -14.09 -13.16
C PHE A 237 3.54 -14.93 -12.70
N GLN A 238 2.54 -15.27 -13.55
CA GLN A 238 1.41 -16.03 -13.02
C GLN A 238 0.99 -17.21 -13.89
N ARG A 239 0.88 -18.37 -13.21
CA ARG A 239 0.40 -19.61 -13.80
C ARG A 239 -1.11 -19.54 -14.02
N LYS A 240 -1.57 -20.16 -15.14
CA LYS A 240 -2.99 -20.29 -15.51
C LYS A 240 -3.90 -20.71 -14.34
N LYS A 241 -3.45 -21.66 -13.52
CA LYS A 241 -4.22 -22.20 -12.40
C LYS A 241 -4.45 -21.15 -11.28
N GLU A 242 -3.47 -20.31 -11.02
CA GLU A 242 -3.54 -19.24 -10.02
C GLU A 242 -4.52 -18.15 -10.46
N PHE A 243 -4.44 -17.75 -11.73
CA PHE A 243 -5.37 -16.79 -12.32
C PHE A 243 -6.83 -17.25 -12.17
N TYR A 244 -7.17 -18.48 -12.63
CA TYR A 244 -8.53 -18.98 -12.48
C TYR A 244 -8.98 -19.14 -11.03
N SER A 245 -8.07 -19.51 -10.13
CA SER A 245 -8.38 -19.63 -8.70
C SER A 245 -8.75 -18.29 -8.08
N GLU A 246 -7.98 -17.23 -8.38
CA GLU A 246 -8.23 -15.88 -7.86
C GLU A 246 -9.50 -15.28 -8.45
N ILE A 247 -9.67 -15.35 -9.78
CA ILE A 247 -10.90 -14.84 -10.41
C ILE A 247 -12.14 -15.60 -9.92
N GLY A 248 -12.05 -16.93 -9.78
CA GLY A 248 -13.15 -17.72 -9.25
C GLY A 248 -13.48 -17.41 -7.77
N ARG A 249 -12.52 -16.87 -7.00
CA ARG A 249 -12.78 -16.37 -5.65
C ARG A 249 -13.49 -15.02 -5.69
N VAL A 250 -13.03 -14.10 -6.52
CA VAL A 250 -13.63 -12.77 -6.68
C VAL A 250 -15.03 -12.87 -7.28
N ALA A 251 -15.25 -13.74 -8.26
CA ALA A 251 -16.55 -13.96 -8.90
C ALA A 251 -17.67 -14.43 -7.93
N ARG A 252 -17.30 -14.88 -6.72
CA ARG A 252 -18.27 -15.26 -5.68
C ARG A 252 -18.64 -14.09 -4.76
N LEU A 253 -18.00 -12.96 -4.90
CA LEU A 253 -18.33 -11.76 -4.14
C LEU A 253 -19.50 -11.05 -4.83
N HIS A 254 -20.67 -11.04 -4.18
CA HIS A 254 -21.86 -10.38 -4.68
C HIS A 254 -22.27 -9.27 -3.72
N HIS A 255 -22.26 -8.05 -4.21
CA HIS A 255 -22.73 -6.88 -3.48
C HIS A 255 -23.22 -5.82 -4.47
N PRO A 256 -24.32 -5.09 -4.21
CA PRO A 256 -24.85 -4.09 -5.15
C PRO A 256 -23.84 -3.00 -5.55
N ASN A 257 -22.85 -2.73 -4.69
CA ASN A 257 -21.84 -1.70 -4.97
C ASN A 257 -20.47 -2.28 -5.40
N LEU A 258 -20.45 -3.52 -5.89
CA LEU A 258 -19.28 -4.15 -6.53
C LEU A 258 -19.65 -4.59 -7.94
N VAL A 259 -18.78 -4.33 -8.90
CA VAL A 259 -18.97 -4.81 -10.28
C VAL A 259 -18.83 -6.33 -10.33
N ALA A 260 -19.86 -7.01 -10.79
CA ALA A 260 -19.88 -8.47 -10.82
C ALA A 260 -18.94 -9.02 -11.91
N VAL A 261 -18.18 -10.05 -11.56
CA VAL A 261 -17.38 -10.81 -12.53
C VAL A 261 -18.25 -11.88 -13.17
N LYS A 262 -18.48 -11.78 -14.48
CA LYS A 262 -19.24 -12.73 -15.30
C LYS A 262 -18.38 -13.88 -15.81
N GLY A 263 -17.05 -13.70 -15.90
CA GLY A 263 -16.16 -14.75 -16.35
C GLY A 263 -14.73 -14.28 -16.60
N CYS A 264 -13.93 -15.18 -17.15
CA CYS A 264 -12.55 -14.86 -17.52
C CYS A 264 -12.04 -15.78 -18.63
N CYS A 265 -10.89 -15.38 -19.21
CA CYS A 265 -10.15 -16.20 -20.18
C CYS A 265 -8.65 -16.08 -19.90
N TYR A 266 -7.93 -17.18 -20.06
CA TYR A 266 -6.46 -17.22 -20.08
C TYR A 266 -6.02 -17.98 -21.31
N ASP A 267 -5.39 -17.27 -22.24
CA ASP A 267 -4.95 -17.84 -23.50
C ASP A 267 -3.56 -17.33 -23.88
N HIS A 268 -2.59 -18.25 -24.08
CA HIS A 268 -1.21 -17.97 -24.49
C HIS A 268 -0.52 -16.80 -23.75
N GLY A 269 -0.83 -16.64 -22.43
CA GLY A 269 -0.31 -15.57 -21.57
C GLY A 269 -1.15 -14.28 -21.59
N ASP A 270 -2.12 -14.16 -22.49
CA ASP A 270 -3.12 -13.11 -22.44
C ASP A 270 -4.18 -13.44 -21.39
N ARG A 271 -4.62 -12.45 -20.65
CA ARG A 271 -5.57 -12.60 -19.54
C ARG A 271 -6.72 -11.62 -19.73
N TYR A 272 -7.93 -12.15 -19.66
CA TYR A 272 -9.14 -11.36 -19.83
C TYR A 272 -10.07 -11.61 -18.65
N ILE A 273 -10.75 -10.55 -18.20
CA ILE A 273 -11.79 -10.62 -17.19
C ILE A 273 -13.04 -9.98 -17.78
N VAL A 274 -14.14 -10.70 -17.69
CA VAL A 274 -15.44 -10.25 -18.16
C VAL A 274 -16.27 -9.79 -16.99
N TYR A 275 -16.65 -8.53 -17.01
CA TYR A 275 -17.49 -7.88 -16.01
C TYR A 275 -18.88 -7.60 -16.57
N GLU A 276 -19.84 -7.40 -15.69
CA GLU A 276 -21.09 -6.76 -16.07
C GLU A 276 -20.80 -5.35 -16.63
N PHE A 277 -21.69 -4.89 -17.48
CA PHE A 277 -21.60 -3.54 -18.08
C PHE A 277 -22.33 -2.54 -17.19
N ILE A 278 -21.66 -1.46 -16.82
CA ILE A 278 -22.21 -0.36 -16.01
C ILE A 278 -22.35 0.87 -16.91
N ALA A 279 -23.56 1.43 -16.97
CA ALA A 279 -24.00 2.31 -18.05
C ALA A 279 -23.28 3.66 -18.13
N ASN A 280 -23.12 4.36 -17.00
CA ASN A 280 -22.56 5.72 -16.98
C ASN A 280 -21.03 5.75 -16.91
N GLY A 281 -20.37 4.56 -16.86
CA GLY A 281 -18.91 4.47 -16.90
C GLY A 281 -18.22 5.02 -15.66
N PRO A 282 -16.93 5.41 -15.75
CA PRO A 282 -16.11 5.73 -14.59
C PRO A 282 -16.40 7.13 -14.02
N LEU A 283 -16.35 7.24 -12.70
CA LEU A 283 -16.50 8.47 -11.94
C LEU A 283 -15.48 9.56 -12.34
N ASP A 284 -14.25 9.15 -12.68
CA ASP A 284 -13.20 10.06 -13.18
C ASP A 284 -13.68 10.93 -14.36
N ARG A 285 -14.50 10.35 -15.24
CA ARG A 285 -15.09 11.06 -16.38
C ARG A 285 -16.09 12.12 -15.93
N TRP A 286 -16.85 11.84 -14.89
CA TRP A 286 -17.88 12.75 -14.36
C TRP A 286 -17.30 13.86 -13.48
N LEU A 287 -16.12 13.67 -12.93
CA LEU A 287 -15.44 14.70 -12.12
C LEU A 287 -14.54 15.60 -12.99
N HIS A 288 -13.85 15.04 -13.99
CA HIS A 288 -12.74 15.75 -14.65
C HIS A 288 -12.87 15.94 -16.16
N HIS A 289 -13.83 15.26 -16.79
CA HIS A 289 -13.96 15.25 -18.26
C HIS A 289 -15.40 15.53 -18.72
N ILE A 290 -16.09 16.45 -18.06
CA ILE A 290 -17.44 16.85 -18.40
C ILE A 290 -17.40 17.70 -19.67
N PRO A 291 -18.11 17.33 -20.75
CA PRO A 291 -18.24 18.17 -21.93
C PRO A 291 -18.88 19.51 -21.57
N ARG A 292 -18.55 20.60 -22.30
CA ARG A 292 -19.19 21.90 -22.12
C ARG A 292 -20.71 21.76 -22.27
N GLY A 293 -21.48 22.20 -21.28
CA GLY A 293 -22.93 22.05 -21.22
C GLY A 293 -23.43 20.65 -20.83
N GLY A 294 -22.52 19.72 -20.48
CA GLY A 294 -22.86 18.40 -19.93
C GLY A 294 -23.42 18.49 -18.51
N ARG A 295 -24.18 17.45 -18.11
CA ARG A 295 -24.71 17.33 -16.74
C ARG A 295 -23.57 17.09 -15.77
N SER A 296 -23.47 17.90 -14.72
CA SER A 296 -22.57 17.69 -13.60
C SER A 296 -23.23 16.90 -12.46
N LEU A 297 -22.43 16.26 -11.61
CA LEU A 297 -22.91 15.63 -10.39
C LEU A 297 -23.18 16.72 -9.34
N ASP A 298 -24.43 16.84 -8.90
CA ASP A 298 -24.81 17.69 -7.77
C ASP A 298 -24.35 17.07 -6.43
N TRP A 299 -24.56 17.80 -5.33
CA TRP A 299 -24.15 17.34 -4.00
C TRP A 299 -24.79 16.02 -3.59
N ALA A 300 -26.09 15.86 -3.83
CA ALA A 300 -26.84 14.66 -3.45
C ALA A 300 -26.31 13.42 -4.20
N MET A 301 -26.05 13.56 -5.51
CA MET A 301 -25.43 12.51 -6.32
C MET A 301 -24.01 12.16 -5.84
N ARG A 302 -23.19 13.17 -5.50
CA ARG A 302 -21.83 12.94 -4.98
C ARG A 302 -21.86 12.20 -3.64
N MET A 303 -22.77 12.54 -2.74
CA MET A 303 -22.93 11.83 -1.47
C MET A 303 -23.50 10.42 -1.67
N LYS A 304 -24.40 10.21 -2.62
CA LYS A 304 -24.88 8.88 -3.03
C LYS A 304 -23.72 8.02 -3.52
N VAL A 305 -22.87 8.54 -4.40
CA VAL A 305 -21.67 7.86 -4.90
C VAL A 305 -20.74 7.50 -3.77
N ALA A 306 -20.42 8.44 -2.88
CA ALA A 306 -19.52 8.21 -1.74
C ALA A 306 -20.06 7.13 -0.78
N THR A 307 -21.37 7.19 -0.47
CA THR A 307 -22.01 6.22 0.43
C THR A 307 -22.06 4.83 -0.19
N SER A 308 -22.47 4.71 -1.45
CA SER A 308 -22.50 3.44 -2.18
C SER A 308 -21.10 2.79 -2.24
N LEU A 309 -20.08 3.59 -2.55
CA LEU A 309 -18.70 3.12 -2.57
C LEU A 309 -18.24 2.65 -1.19
N ALA A 310 -18.51 3.42 -0.14
CA ALA A 310 -18.16 3.06 1.23
C ALA A 310 -18.83 1.74 1.66
N GLN A 311 -20.08 1.48 1.25
CA GLN A 311 -20.80 0.24 1.49
C GLN A 311 -20.12 -0.96 0.81
N GLY A 312 -19.70 -0.81 -0.46
CA GLY A 312 -18.96 -1.84 -1.19
C GLY A 312 -17.63 -2.19 -0.50
N ILE A 313 -16.88 -1.19 -0.04
CA ILE A 313 -15.61 -1.40 0.68
C ILE A 313 -15.86 -2.03 2.06
N ALA A 314 -16.87 -1.56 2.79
CA ALA A 314 -17.25 -2.13 4.09
C ALA A 314 -17.62 -3.62 3.98
N PHE A 315 -18.32 -4.01 2.91
CA PHE A 315 -18.59 -5.42 2.63
C PHE A 315 -17.31 -6.25 2.48
N LEU A 316 -16.33 -5.77 1.72
CA LEU A 316 -15.03 -6.45 1.52
C LEU A 316 -14.26 -6.61 2.84
N HIS A 317 -14.28 -5.58 3.69
CA HIS A 317 -13.51 -5.53 4.94
C HIS A 317 -14.19 -6.29 6.07
N ASP A 318 -15.53 -6.15 6.24
CA ASP A 318 -16.20 -6.59 7.44
C ASP A 318 -16.99 -7.90 7.23
N LYS A 319 -17.55 -8.15 6.03
CA LYS A 319 -18.44 -9.29 5.77
C LYS A 319 -17.73 -10.47 5.09
N VAL A 320 -16.69 -10.21 4.29
CA VAL A 320 -15.94 -11.27 3.61
C VAL A 320 -14.90 -11.88 4.54
N LYS A 321 -14.80 -13.22 4.55
CA LYS A 321 -13.79 -13.95 5.35
C LYS A 321 -12.99 -14.90 4.47
N PRO A 322 -11.65 -14.83 4.45
CA PRO A 322 -10.82 -13.77 5.04
C PRO A 322 -11.09 -12.41 4.40
N GLN A 323 -10.82 -11.32 5.15
CA GLN A 323 -11.00 -9.96 4.68
C GLN A 323 -10.30 -9.73 3.32
N VAL A 324 -10.94 -8.94 2.47
CA VAL A 324 -10.40 -8.61 1.15
C VAL A 324 -9.99 -7.15 1.12
N VAL A 325 -8.71 -6.91 0.88
CA VAL A 325 -8.16 -5.57 0.61
C VAL A 325 -8.24 -5.32 -0.90
N HIS A 326 -8.84 -4.20 -1.30
CA HIS A 326 -9.04 -3.85 -2.72
C HIS A 326 -7.73 -3.41 -3.39
N ARG A 327 -6.96 -2.53 -2.76
CA ARG A 327 -5.62 -2.03 -3.15
C ARG A 327 -5.56 -1.03 -4.32
N ASP A 328 -6.67 -0.72 -4.98
CA ASP A 328 -6.70 0.23 -6.11
C ASP A 328 -8.02 1.04 -6.10
N ILE A 329 -8.32 1.68 -4.97
CA ILE A 329 -9.49 2.56 -4.82
C ILE A 329 -9.14 3.92 -5.39
N ARG A 330 -9.82 4.30 -6.49
CA ARG A 330 -9.64 5.56 -7.21
C ARG A 330 -10.80 5.82 -8.16
N ALA A 331 -11.01 7.07 -8.58
CA ALA A 331 -12.15 7.49 -9.37
C ALA A 331 -12.34 6.69 -10.68
N SER A 332 -11.27 6.28 -11.35
CA SER A 332 -11.36 5.49 -12.59
C SER A 332 -11.76 4.02 -12.39
N ASN A 333 -11.77 3.51 -11.15
CA ASN A 333 -12.24 2.17 -10.80
C ASN A 333 -13.65 2.18 -10.16
N VAL A 334 -14.26 3.35 -10.01
CA VAL A 334 -15.65 3.50 -9.55
C VAL A 334 -16.52 3.74 -10.77
N LEU A 335 -17.44 2.84 -11.05
CA LEU A 335 -18.37 2.95 -12.17
C LEU A 335 -19.75 3.39 -11.65
N LEU A 336 -20.45 4.21 -12.42
CA LEU A 336 -21.77 4.72 -12.08
C LEU A 336 -22.85 4.00 -12.91
N ASP A 337 -23.90 3.52 -12.25
CA ASP A 337 -25.08 2.97 -12.91
C ASP A 337 -26.03 4.08 -13.39
N GLU A 338 -27.18 3.69 -13.96
CA GLU A 338 -28.18 4.62 -14.51
C GLU A 338 -28.73 5.57 -13.43
N ASP A 339 -28.79 5.11 -12.20
CA ASP A 339 -29.25 5.88 -11.02
C ASP A 339 -28.12 6.61 -10.28
N PHE A 340 -26.91 6.65 -10.85
CA PHE A 340 -25.69 7.18 -10.21
C PHE A 340 -25.31 6.48 -8.90
N GLY A 341 -25.69 5.20 -8.72
CA GLY A 341 -25.12 4.35 -7.71
C GLY A 341 -23.69 3.94 -8.08
N ALA A 342 -22.79 3.90 -7.11
CA ALA A 342 -21.41 3.55 -7.35
C ALA A 342 -21.19 2.02 -7.26
N HIS A 343 -20.43 1.49 -8.22
CA HIS A 343 -19.98 0.11 -8.30
C HIS A 343 -18.45 0.07 -8.38
N LEU A 344 -17.79 -0.53 -7.40
CA LEU A 344 -16.34 -0.63 -7.35
C LEU A 344 -15.86 -1.79 -8.22
N MET A 345 -15.03 -1.49 -9.23
CA MET A 345 -14.44 -2.43 -10.16
C MET A 345 -13.00 -2.77 -9.74
N GLY A 346 -12.59 -4.01 -9.97
CA GLY A 346 -11.17 -4.35 -9.90
C GLY A 346 -10.76 -5.07 -8.61
N VAL A 347 -11.71 -5.57 -7.83
CA VAL A 347 -11.44 -6.38 -6.63
C VAL A 347 -10.45 -7.51 -6.97
N GLY A 348 -9.33 -7.58 -6.23
CA GLY A 348 -8.32 -8.61 -6.40
C GLY A 348 -7.42 -8.48 -7.63
N LEU A 349 -7.64 -7.50 -8.54
CA LEU A 349 -6.81 -7.31 -9.73
C LEU A 349 -5.39 -6.87 -9.42
N SER A 350 -5.17 -6.15 -8.36
CA SER A 350 -3.85 -5.69 -7.92
C SER A 350 -2.84 -6.82 -7.72
N LYS A 351 -3.31 -8.05 -7.47
CA LYS A 351 -2.45 -9.25 -7.43
C LYS A 351 -1.88 -9.65 -8.78
N PHE A 352 -2.47 -9.17 -9.87
CA PHE A 352 -2.09 -9.49 -11.25
C PHE A 352 -1.26 -8.38 -11.90
N VAL A 353 -1.06 -7.28 -11.20
CA VAL A 353 -0.27 -6.13 -11.67
C VAL A 353 1.04 -6.13 -10.88
N PRO A 354 2.22 -6.11 -11.55
CA PRO A 354 3.49 -5.97 -10.88
C PRO A 354 3.50 -4.74 -9.97
N TRP A 355 4.18 -4.84 -8.82
CA TRP A 355 4.28 -3.76 -7.84
C TRP A 355 4.86 -2.48 -8.48
N GLU A 356 5.86 -2.63 -9.34
CA GLU A 356 6.52 -1.53 -10.05
C GLU A 356 5.52 -0.73 -10.90
N VAL A 357 4.61 -1.43 -11.57
CA VAL A 357 3.53 -0.80 -12.37
C VAL A 357 2.52 -0.10 -11.47
N MET A 358 2.21 -0.68 -10.31
CA MET A 358 1.32 -0.06 -9.32
C MET A 358 1.94 1.20 -8.75
N HIS A 359 3.22 1.14 -8.36
CA HIS A 359 3.97 2.26 -7.81
C HIS A 359 4.15 3.39 -8.83
N GLU A 360 4.60 3.07 -10.05
CA GLU A 360 4.79 4.04 -11.14
C GLU A 360 3.47 4.74 -11.57
N ARG A 361 2.33 4.07 -11.42
CA ARG A 361 1.00 4.63 -11.72
C ARG A 361 0.54 5.67 -10.70
N THR A 362 1.07 5.59 -9.51
CA THR A 362 0.59 6.35 -8.36
C THR A 362 1.57 7.42 -7.94
N VAL A 363 2.84 7.28 -8.33
CA VAL A 363 3.83 8.36 -8.23
C VAL A 363 3.59 9.29 -9.42
N MET A 364 3.00 10.43 -9.17
CA MET A 364 2.87 11.50 -10.16
C MET A 364 4.24 12.15 -10.38
N ALA A 365 4.44 12.79 -11.52
CA ALA A 365 5.65 13.60 -11.75
C ALA A 365 5.83 14.58 -10.59
N GLY A 366 7.02 14.59 -9.98
CA GLY A 366 7.28 15.39 -8.77
C GLY A 366 7.15 14.64 -7.43
N GLY A 367 6.94 13.30 -7.43
CA GLY A 367 6.94 12.50 -6.19
C GLY A 367 5.64 12.56 -5.37
N THR A 368 4.59 13.18 -5.91
CA THR A 368 3.29 13.27 -5.20
C THR A 368 2.51 11.97 -5.35
N TYR A 369 2.21 11.34 -4.24
CA TYR A 369 1.44 10.09 -4.16
C TYR A 369 -0.06 10.40 -4.13
N GLY A 370 -0.81 10.04 -5.18
CA GLY A 370 -2.23 10.36 -5.28
C GLY A 370 -3.08 9.68 -4.21
N TYR A 371 -3.48 8.41 -4.44
CA TYR A 371 -4.35 7.67 -3.53
C TYR A 371 -3.62 6.73 -2.57
N LEU A 372 -2.29 6.62 -2.66
CA LEU A 372 -1.51 5.64 -1.87
C LEU A 372 -1.36 6.05 -0.42
N ALA A 373 -1.63 5.10 0.46
CA ALA A 373 -1.40 5.27 1.88
C ALA A 373 0.11 5.31 2.21
N PRO A 374 0.53 6.13 3.20
CA PRO A 374 1.94 6.29 3.57
C PRO A 374 2.63 4.96 3.91
N GLU A 375 1.98 4.10 4.69
CA GLU A 375 2.53 2.78 5.07
C GLU A 375 2.78 1.87 3.86
N PHE A 376 2.00 2.04 2.79
CA PHE A 376 2.26 1.30 1.56
C PHE A 376 3.47 1.86 0.80
N VAL A 377 3.59 3.19 0.74
CA VAL A 377 4.71 3.87 0.07
C VAL A 377 6.04 3.54 0.73
N TYR A 378 6.11 3.63 2.06
CA TYR A 378 7.37 3.50 2.80
C TYR A 378 7.69 2.08 3.23
N ARG A 379 6.68 1.21 3.46
CA ARG A 379 6.86 -0.12 4.04
C ARG A 379 6.26 -1.26 3.20
N ASN A 380 5.64 -0.95 2.06
CA ASN A 380 4.89 -1.90 1.22
C ASN A 380 3.81 -2.67 2.00
N GLU A 381 3.26 -2.09 3.07
CA GLU A 381 2.22 -2.68 3.89
C GLU A 381 0.84 -2.34 3.33
N LEU A 382 0.11 -3.36 2.87
CA LEU A 382 -1.26 -3.23 2.37
C LEU A 382 -2.26 -3.90 3.31
N THR A 383 -3.10 -3.07 3.89
CA THR A 383 -4.15 -3.50 4.83
C THR A 383 -5.51 -2.91 4.45
N THR A 384 -6.57 -3.31 5.14
CA THR A 384 -7.88 -2.66 5.02
C THR A 384 -7.82 -1.16 5.35
N LYS A 385 -6.86 -0.74 6.18
CA LYS A 385 -6.65 0.67 6.52
C LYS A 385 -6.00 1.47 5.39
N SER A 386 -5.26 0.81 4.49
CA SER A 386 -4.75 1.45 3.27
C SER A 386 -5.89 1.75 2.30
N ASP A 387 -6.90 0.87 2.19
CA ASP A 387 -8.11 1.16 1.41
C ASP A 387 -8.92 2.32 2.01
N VAL A 388 -8.98 2.43 3.36
CA VAL A 388 -9.64 3.56 4.04
C VAL A 388 -8.96 4.89 3.70
N TYR A 389 -7.63 4.92 3.66
CA TYR A 389 -6.87 6.09 3.24
C TYR A 389 -7.21 6.49 1.79
N SER A 390 -7.13 5.53 0.86
CA SER A 390 -7.45 5.76 -0.54
C SER A 390 -8.89 6.25 -0.72
N PHE A 391 -9.84 5.72 0.07
CA PHE A 391 -11.22 6.20 0.11
C PHE A 391 -11.30 7.66 0.60
N GLY A 392 -10.57 8.03 1.64
CA GLY A 392 -10.53 9.40 2.15
C GLY A 392 -10.05 10.41 1.11
N VAL A 393 -8.98 10.07 0.37
CA VAL A 393 -8.49 10.88 -0.77
C VAL A 393 -9.57 11.02 -1.83
N LEU A 394 -10.19 9.90 -2.22
CA LEU A 394 -11.27 9.90 -3.22
C LEU A 394 -12.51 10.67 -2.76
N LEU A 395 -12.84 10.63 -1.46
CA LEU A 395 -13.94 11.43 -0.91
C LEU A 395 -13.70 12.94 -1.07
N LEU A 396 -12.46 13.39 -0.80
CA LEU A 396 -12.09 14.79 -1.02
C LEU A 396 -12.12 15.17 -2.51
N GLU A 397 -11.68 14.26 -3.40
CA GLU A 397 -11.79 14.42 -4.85
C GLU A 397 -13.26 14.54 -5.30
N ILE A 398 -14.15 13.69 -4.78
CA ILE A 398 -15.60 13.74 -5.07
C ILE A 398 -16.20 15.07 -4.64
N VAL A 399 -15.82 15.58 -3.47
CA VAL A 399 -16.37 16.85 -2.94
C VAL A 399 -15.85 18.05 -3.72
N SER A 400 -14.55 18.06 -4.02
CA SER A 400 -13.88 19.24 -4.57
C SER A 400 -13.80 19.28 -6.10
N GLY A 401 -14.04 18.15 -6.78
CA GLY A 401 -13.79 18.03 -8.22
C GLY A 401 -12.30 18.14 -8.59
N ARG A 402 -11.39 18.21 -7.61
CA ARG A 402 -9.94 18.30 -7.85
C ARG A 402 -9.29 16.93 -7.89
N ARG A 403 -8.31 16.78 -8.77
CA ARG A 403 -7.49 15.56 -8.81
C ARG A 403 -6.65 15.41 -7.54
N PRO A 404 -6.33 14.19 -7.10
CA PRO A 404 -5.49 13.92 -5.92
C PRO A 404 -4.11 14.60 -5.98
N ALA A 405 -3.58 14.78 -7.18
CA ALA A 405 -2.39 15.58 -7.44
C ALA A 405 -2.57 16.34 -8.76
N GLN A 406 -2.13 17.58 -8.79
CA GLN A 406 -2.31 18.49 -9.91
C GLN A 406 -1.06 19.34 -10.13
N ALA A 407 -0.69 19.57 -11.39
CA ALA A 407 0.36 20.52 -11.73
C ALA A 407 -0.12 21.96 -11.51
N VAL A 408 0.72 22.78 -10.88
CA VAL A 408 0.48 24.22 -10.63
C VAL A 408 1.69 25.00 -11.11
N ASP A 409 1.48 25.93 -12.01
CA ASP A 409 2.55 26.64 -12.76
C ASP A 409 3.65 27.28 -11.90
N SER A 410 3.32 27.68 -10.67
CA SER A 410 4.27 28.36 -9.77
C SER A 410 4.95 27.44 -8.75
N VAL A 411 4.41 26.24 -8.50
CA VAL A 411 4.80 25.37 -7.37
C VAL A 411 5.22 23.97 -7.83
N GLY A 412 4.97 23.62 -9.10
CA GLY A 412 5.14 22.27 -9.61
C GLY A 412 3.91 21.40 -9.33
N TRP A 413 4.09 20.24 -8.69
CA TRP A 413 2.98 19.37 -8.34
C TRP A 413 2.45 19.65 -6.93
N GLN A 414 1.15 19.88 -6.81
CA GLN A 414 0.46 20.09 -5.55
C GLN A 414 -0.50 18.93 -5.26
N SER A 415 -0.45 18.39 -4.05
CA SER A 415 -1.44 17.41 -3.59
C SER A 415 -2.77 18.08 -3.24
N ILE A 416 -3.86 17.31 -3.28
CA ILE A 416 -5.18 17.79 -2.91
C ILE A 416 -5.22 18.26 -1.43
N PHE A 417 -4.40 17.68 -0.55
CA PHE A 417 -4.30 18.07 0.85
C PHE A 417 -3.51 19.36 1.06
N GLU A 418 -2.43 19.59 0.30
CA GLU A 418 -1.71 20.88 0.34
C GLU A 418 -2.59 22.04 -0.07
N TRP A 419 -3.52 21.81 -0.99
CA TRP A 419 -4.51 22.79 -1.37
C TRP A 419 -5.64 22.92 -0.32
N ALA A 420 -6.17 21.81 0.21
CA ALA A 420 -7.34 21.83 1.08
C ALA A 420 -7.01 22.27 2.52
N THR A 421 -5.86 21.91 3.06
CA THR A 421 -5.52 22.13 4.49
C THR A 421 -5.58 23.61 4.89
N PRO A 422 -5.04 24.57 4.12
CA PRO A 422 -5.17 25.99 4.47
C PRO A 422 -6.64 26.48 4.56
N LEU A 423 -7.51 25.98 3.67
CA LEU A 423 -8.93 26.32 3.66
C LEU A 423 -9.65 25.75 4.90
N VAL A 424 -9.32 24.51 5.26
CA VAL A 424 -9.87 23.85 6.46
C VAL A 424 -9.44 24.60 7.73
N GLN A 425 -8.16 24.96 7.84
CA GLN A 425 -7.63 25.72 8.98
C GLN A 425 -8.27 27.11 9.11
N ALA A 426 -8.63 27.71 7.98
CA ALA A 426 -9.33 29.00 7.94
C ALA A 426 -10.86 28.88 8.06
N HIS A 427 -11.40 27.65 8.28
CA HIS A 427 -12.84 27.35 8.31
C HIS A 427 -13.61 27.76 7.05
N ARG A 428 -12.92 27.82 5.88
CA ARG A 428 -13.47 28.22 4.58
C ARG A 428 -14.02 27.00 3.83
N TYR A 429 -14.88 26.19 4.46
CA TYR A 429 -15.42 24.94 3.93
C TYR A 429 -16.17 25.07 2.58
N PRO A 430 -16.98 26.14 2.32
CA PRO A 430 -17.65 26.30 1.03
C PRO A 430 -16.68 26.36 -0.16
N GLU A 431 -15.46 26.84 0.02
CA GLU A 431 -14.45 26.94 -1.04
C GLU A 431 -13.78 25.61 -1.39
N LEU A 432 -14.02 24.58 -0.58
CA LEU A 432 -13.62 23.21 -0.89
C LEU A 432 -14.55 22.54 -1.90
N LEU A 433 -15.76 23.09 -2.11
CA LEU A 433 -16.72 22.51 -3.04
C LEU A 433 -16.30 22.74 -4.50
N ASP A 434 -16.58 21.73 -5.33
CA ASP A 434 -16.48 21.87 -6.78
C ASP A 434 -17.41 23.01 -7.25
N PRO A 435 -16.91 24.03 -7.98
CA PRO A 435 -17.72 25.10 -8.53
C PRO A 435 -18.89 24.61 -9.40
N LEU A 436 -18.78 23.42 -9.99
CA LEU A 436 -19.84 22.81 -10.80
C LEU A 436 -21.06 22.39 -9.98
N ILE A 437 -20.93 22.23 -8.65
CA ILE A 437 -22.08 21.94 -7.76
C ILE A 437 -23.02 23.13 -7.71
N SER A 438 -22.49 24.35 -7.64
CA SER A 438 -23.27 25.59 -7.58
C SER A 438 -23.81 26.05 -8.93
N SER A 439 -23.21 25.63 -10.04
CA SER A 439 -23.62 26.03 -11.41
C SER A 439 -24.69 25.13 -12.02
N SER A 440 -25.03 24.00 -11.38
CA SER A 440 -26.11 23.13 -11.85
C SER A 440 -27.47 23.75 -11.60
N SER A 441 -28.02 24.39 -12.62
CA SER A 441 -29.26 25.18 -12.64
C SER A 441 -30.58 24.37 -12.54
N SER A 442 -30.52 23.15 -11.98
CA SER A 442 -31.75 22.41 -11.67
C SER A 442 -32.35 22.95 -10.37
N THR A 443 -33.60 23.34 -10.39
CA THR A 443 -34.43 24.01 -9.38
C THR A 443 -34.51 23.32 -8.00
N SER A 444 -33.80 22.24 -7.77
CA SER A 444 -33.78 21.46 -6.52
C SER A 444 -32.42 21.21 -5.92
N SER A 445 -31.32 21.66 -6.56
CA SER A 445 -29.95 21.38 -6.05
C SER A 445 -29.59 22.42 -4.99
N GLN A 446 -29.88 22.10 -3.73
CA GLN A 446 -29.47 22.95 -2.60
C GLN A 446 -27.94 22.79 -2.39
N ILE A 447 -27.26 23.93 -2.32
CA ILE A 447 -25.88 23.98 -1.85
C ILE A 447 -25.86 23.47 -0.40
N PRO A 448 -25.01 22.53 -0.02
CA PRO A 448 -24.97 22.01 1.35
C PRO A 448 -24.57 23.11 2.34
N GLU A 449 -25.15 23.08 3.53
CA GLU A 449 -24.77 23.97 4.62
C GLU A 449 -23.28 23.73 5.00
N ALA A 450 -22.59 24.77 5.42
CA ALA A 450 -21.18 24.71 5.82
C ALA A 450 -20.91 23.62 6.86
N GLY A 451 -21.84 23.39 7.80
CA GLY A 451 -21.73 22.34 8.80
C GLY A 451 -21.80 20.91 8.24
N VAL A 452 -22.52 20.70 7.13
CA VAL A 452 -22.54 19.39 6.43
C VAL A 452 -21.22 19.17 5.70
N ILE A 453 -20.71 20.21 5.01
CA ILE A 453 -19.40 20.15 4.34
C ILE A 453 -18.31 19.85 5.36
N GLN A 454 -18.30 20.55 6.50
CA GLN A 454 -17.36 20.32 7.59
C GLN A 454 -17.37 18.88 8.04
N LYS A 455 -18.52 18.28 8.34
CA LYS A 455 -18.61 16.86 8.76
C LYS A 455 -18.00 15.90 7.74
N VAL A 456 -18.23 16.13 6.44
CA VAL A 456 -17.65 15.30 5.37
C VAL A 456 -16.13 15.50 5.29
N VAL A 457 -15.65 16.72 5.44
CA VAL A 457 -14.23 17.05 5.44
C VAL A 457 -13.53 16.45 6.68
N ASP A 458 -14.13 16.53 7.86
CA ASP A 458 -13.62 15.91 9.08
C ASP A 458 -13.49 14.39 8.89
N LEU A 459 -14.45 13.77 8.21
CA LEU A 459 -14.38 12.35 7.86
C LEU A 459 -13.23 12.04 6.89
N VAL A 460 -12.96 12.91 5.90
CA VAL A 460 -11.79 12.81 5.01
C VAL A 460 -10.52 12.77 5.83
N TYR A 461 -10.31 13.73 6.74
CA TYR A 461 -9.11 13.79 7.57
C TYR A 461 -9.01 12.62 8.55
N ALA A 462 -10.14 12.12 9.06
CA ALA A 462 -10.16 10.90 9.86
C ALA A 462 -9.71 9.66 9.06
N CYS A 463 -10.16 9.53 7.80
CA CYS A 463 -9.77 8.43 6.92
C CYS A 463 -8.30 8.49 6.48
N THR A 464 -7.72 9.70 6.40
CA THR A 464 -6.37 9.94 5.88
C THR A 464 -5.32 10.17 6.97
N GLN A 465 -5.63 9.81 8.22
CA GLN A 465 -4.65 9.84 9.32
C GLN A 465 -3.37 9.10 8.93
N HIS A 466 -2.23 9.67 9.32
CA HIS A 466 -0.92 9.10 9.00
C HIS A 466 -0.79 7.69 9.58
N VAL A 467 -1.17 7.52 10.85
CA VAL A 467 -1.14 6.24 11.55
C VAL A 467 -2.35 5.39 11.16
N PRO A 468 -2.17 4.19 10.55
CA PRO A 468 -3.28 3.37 10.06
C PRO A 468 -4.32 2.99 11.13
N SER A 469 -3.89 2.74 12.37
CA SER A 469 -4.80 2.37 13.47
C SER A 469 -5.76 3.49 13.88
N MET A 470 -5.40 4.76 13.62
CA MET A 470 -6.25 5.91 13.91
C MET A 470 -7.39 6.09 12.89
N ARG A 471 -7.27 5.50 11.70
CA ARG A 471 -8.31 5.56 10.68
C ARG A 471 -9.53 4.75 11.11
N PRO A 472 -10.77 5.23 10.82
CA PRO A 472 -12.00 4.52 11.16
C PRO A 472 -12.12 3.17 10.42
N ARG A 473 -13.09 2.33 10.82
CA ARG A 473 -13.56 1.20 10.00
C ARG A 473 -14.52 1.72 8.94
N MET A 474 -14.59 1.03 7.79
CA MET A 474 -15.50 1.45 6.71
C MET A 474 -16.97 1.42 7.11
N SER A 475 -17.40 0.52 8.00
CA SER A 475 -18.77 0.54 8.56
C SER A 475 -19.08 1.83 9.32
N HIS A 476 -18.11 2.40 10.05
CA HIS A 476 -18.27 3.71 10.69
C HIS A 476 -18.33 4.85 9.66
N VAL A 477 -17.51 4.79 8.61
CA VAL A 477 -17.53 5.75 7.50
C VAL A 477 -18.90 5.76 6.82
N VAL A 478 -19.49 4.59 6.54
CA VAL A 478 -20.85 4.49 5.98
C VAL A 478 -21.86 5.20 6.86
N HIS A 479 -21.83 4.94 8.17
CA HIS A 479 -22.75 5.58 9.11
C HIS A 479 -22.62 7.12 9.12
N GLN A 480 -21.37 7.65 9.13
CA GLN A 480 -21.14 9.09 9.10
C GLN A 480 -21.63 9.75 7.79
N LEU A 481 -21.40 9.09 6.64
CA LEU A 481 -21.90 9.58 5.35
C LEU A 481 -23.44 9.58 5.28
N GLN A 482 -24.11 8.58 5.86
CA GLN A 482 -25.57 8.54 5.94
C GLN A 482 -26.14 9.68 6.79
N LEU A 483 -25.46 10.05 7.89
CA LEU A 483 -25.83 11.20 8.72
C LEU A 483 -25.59 12.55 8.05
N ALA A 484 -24.68 12.62 7.07
CA ALA A 484 -24.39 13.81 6.29
C ALA A 484 -25.31 13.98 5.06
N GLN A 485 -26.12 12.98 4.73
CA GLN A 485 -27.14 13.10 3.68
C GLN A 485 -28.33 13.91 4.23
N PRO A 486 -28.88 14.88 3.44
CA PRO A 486 -30.12 15.52 3.85
C PRO A 486 -31.20 14.45 4.01
N SER A 487 -31.90 14.45 5.15
CA SER A 487 -33.03 13.58 5.37
C SER A 487 -34.05 13.87 4.27
N ILE A 488 -34.18 12.93 3.33
CA ILE A 488 -35.34 12.92 2.45
C ILE A 488 -36.48 12.57 3.40
N LEU A 489 -37.19 13.59 3.89
CA LEU A 489 -38.44 13.39 4.59
C LEU A 489 -39.36 12.65 3.63
N ASN A 490 -39.72 11.41 4.00
CA ASN A 490 -40.71 10.57 3.34
C ASN A 490 -42.05 11.28 3.19
#